data_a9758f966a3b0cd2a3f6710faa46b601
#
_entry.id   a9758f966a3b0cd2a3f6710faa46b601
#
_cell.length_a   1.000
_cell.length_b   1.000
_cell.length_c   1.000
_cell.angle_alpha   90.00
_cell.angle_beta   90.00
_cell.angle_gamma   90.00
#
_symmetry.space_group_name_H-M   'P 1'
#
loop_
_entity.id
_entity.type
_entity.pdbx_description
1 polymer ?
#
loop_
_entity_poly.entity_id
_entity_poly.type
_entity_poly.pdbx_seq_one_letter_code
_entity_poly.pdbx_strand_id
1 'polypeptide(L)'
;QVEDLSALAGHGWAWKYPDHTGASSLHLIRGTVRNVPGEDYYLTELRGAVRFNHVDFSYVPGKRILKDVSVYANPGQKIAFVGSTGAGKTTITNLINRFYEIEGGLITYDGLDVKAIRKDDLRRSLGAVLQDTHLFTGTIMDNIRYGRLDATDEECIAAAKSANAHSFIRRLPDGYNTMVTGDGANLSQGQRQLLAIARAAVADPPVMILDEATSSIDTRTEALIQKGMDTLMEGRTVFVIAHRLSTVRNSNCIVVIEHGQIEEKLS
;
A
#
# COMPACT_ATOMS: atom_id res chain seq x y z
N GLN A 1 25.92 -9.85 15.77
CA GLN A 1 26.59 -9.53 14.50
C GLN A 1 25.51 -9.02 13.56
N VAL A 2 25.53 -7.74 13.25
CA VAL A 2 24.65 -7.17 12.24
C VAL A 2 25.24 -7.56 10.89
N GLU A 3 24.63 -8.55 10.23
CA GLU A 3 24.98 -8.85 8.87
C GLU A 3 24.61 -7.68 7.96
N ASP A 4 25.42 -7.45 6.97
CA ASP A 4 25.23 -6.38 5.98
C ASP A 4 23.87 -6.54 5.29
N LEU A 5 22.95 -5.62 5.54
CA LEU A 5 21.60 -5.64 4.97
C LEU A 5 21.58 -5.41 3.46
N SER A 6 22.70 -5.06 2.85
CA SER A 6 22.81 -4.94 1.39
C SER A 6 22.55 -6.26 0.67
N ALA A 7 22.64 -7.40 1.40
CA ALA A 7 22.35 -8.74 0.89
C ALA A 7 20.85 -9.12 1.00
N LEU A 8 20.02 -8.36 1.69
CA LEU A 8 18.57 -8.58 1.72
C LEU A 8 17.98 -8.13 0.38
N ALA A 9 17.84 -9.09 -0.53
CA ALA A 9 17.19 -8.87 -1.81
C ALA A 9 15.71 -8.55 -1.58
N GLY A 10 15.24 -7.40 -2.04
CA GLY A 10 13.85 -6.99 -1.88
C GLY A 10 13.72 -5.47 -1.93
N HIS A 11 12.66 -4.95 -1.35
CA HIS A 11 12.37 -3.51 -1.32
C HIS A 11 13.19 -2.71 -0.27
N GLY A 12 14.23 -3.30 0.32
CA GLY A 12 15.09 -2.66 1.31
C GLY A 12 14.43 -2.42 2.66
N TRP A 13 13.36 -3.13 2.97
CA TRP A 13 12.66 -3.09 4.24
C TRP A 13 13.05 -4.27 5.12
N ALA A 14 13.17 -4.05 6.43
CA ALA A 14 13.46 -5.09 7.40
C ALA A 14 12.81 -4.81 8.75
N TRP A 15 12.52 -5.88 9.49
CA TRP A 15 12.09 -5.82 10.87
C TRP A 15 13.27 -5.60 11.79
N LYS A 16 13.11 -4.72 12.78
CA LYS A 16 14.06 -4.50 13.85
C LYS A 16 13.44 -4.94 15.16
N TYR A 17 14.10 -5.88 15.83
CA TYR A 17 13.72 -6.36 17.16
C TYR A 17 14.70 -5.83 18.19
N PRO A 18 14.25 -5.28 19.31
CA PRO A 18 15.11 -5.10 20.46
C PRO A 18 15.46 -6.48 21.05
N ASP A 19 16.74 -6.69 21.39
CA ASP A 19 17.15 -7.87 22.12
C ASP A 19 16.67 -7.78 23.58
N HIS A 20 16.10 -8.88 24.12
CA HIS A 20 15.82 -9.14 25.53
C HIS A 20 14.62 -8.56 26.24
N THR A 21 13.63 -7.98 25.61
CA THR A 21 12.43 -7.66 26.41
C THR A 21 11.19 -8.06 25.71
N GLY A 22 10.20 -8.53 26.42
CA GLY A 22 8.83 -8.61 25.96
C GLY A 22 8.38 -7.23 25.47
N ALA A 23 8.99 -6.81 24.39
CA ALA A 23 8.95 -5.45 23.93
C ALA A 23 7.61 -5.14 23.32
N SER A 24 7.08 -4.08 23.75
CA SER A 24 5.83 -3.47 23.39
C SER A 24 5.79 -2.89 21.97
N SER A 25 6.87 -2.91 21.17
CA SER A 25 6.82 -2.36 19.82
C SER A 25 7.93 -2.88 18.90
N LEU A 26 7.52 -3.53 17.82
CA LEU A 26 8.38 -3.86 16.69
C LEU A 26 8.51 -2.65 15.77
N HIS A 27 9.73 -2.41 15.30
CA HIS A 27 10.03 -1.34 14.38
C HIS A 27 10.31 -1.88 12.99
N LEU A 28 9.75 -1.23 11.99
CA LEU A 28 10.09 -1.37 10.59
C LEU A 28 11.07 -0.29 10.20
N ILE A 29 12.13 -0.68 9.52
CA ILE A 29 13.16 0.23 9.04
C ILE A 29 13.41 0.00 7.56
N ARG A 30 13.75 1.09 6.86
CA ARG A 30 14.22 1.06 5.49
C ARG A 30 15.69 1.50 5.45
N GLY A 31 16.49 0.79 4.62
CA GLY A 31 17.89 1.14 4.39
C GLY A 31 18.87 0.43 5.32
N THR A 32 20.12 0.87 5.28
CA THR A 32 21.20 0.28 6.06
C THR A 32 21.01 0.57 7.54
N VAL A 33 20.91 -0.44 8.37
CA VAL A 33 20.93 -0.24 9.82
C VAL A 33 22.35 0.05 10.26
N ARG A 34 22.56 1.21 10.83
CA ARG A 34 23.80 1.49 11.55
C ARG A 34 23.73 0.82 12.91
N ASN A 35 24.78 0.08 13.27
CA ASN A 35 24.96 -0.40 14.63
C ASN A 35 24.90 0.79 15.59
N VAL A 36 23.94 0.75 16.50
CA VAL A 36 23.93 1.67 17.65
C VAL A 36 24.67 0.91 18.75
N PRO A 37 25.85 1.41 19.21
CA PRO A 37 26.60 0.73 20.27
C PRO A 37 25.73 0.56 21.53
N GLY A 38 25.63 -0.67 22.02
CA GLY A 38 24.89 -1.01 23.26
C GLY A 38 23.45 -1.48 23.06
N GLU A 39 23.00 -1.63 21.82
CA GLU A 39 21.70 -2.22 21.52
C GLU A 39 21.87 -3.42 20.58
N ASP A 40 21.48 -4.59 21.01
CA ASP A 40 21.43 -5.78 20.18
C ASP A 40 20.10 -5.83 19.44
N TYR A 41 20.15 -5.90 18.09
CA TYR A 41 18.96 -5.99 17.25
C TYR A 41 19.05 -7.17 16.31
N TYR A 42 17.94 -7.89 16.17
CA TYR A 42 17.78 -8.86 15.11
C TYR A 42 17.05 -8.22 13.93
N LEU A 43 17.56 -8.48 12.75
CA LEU A 43 16.96 -8.01 11.50
C LEU A 43 16.43 -9.21 10.74
N THR A 44 15.19 -9.11 10.31
CA THR A 44 14.55 -10.09 9.45
C THR A 44 13.98 -9.36 8.24
N GLU A 45 14.19 -9.92 7.06
CA GLU A 45 13.65 -9.37 5.82
C GLU A 45 12.12 -9.20 5.91
N LEU A 46 11.64 -8.03 5.50
CA LEU A 46 10.22 -7.76 5.33
C LEU A 46 9.78 -8.28 3.96
N ARG A 47 9.00 -9.36 3.94
CA ARG A 47 8.55 -10.05 2.72
C ARG A 47 7.18 -9.62 2.26
N GLY A 48 6.35 -9.12 3.17
CA GLY A 48 5.00 -8.67 2.87
C GLY A 48 3.94 -9.77 2.92
N ALA A 49 4.13 -10.83 3.72
CA ALA A 49 3.07 -11.81 3.98
C ALA A 49 2.03 -11.22 4.91
N VAL A 50 0.78 -11.14 4.46
CA VAL A 50 -0.33 -10.63 5.29
C VAL A 50 -1.37 -11.73 5.49
N ARG A 51 -1.81 -11.93 6.74
CA ARG A 51 -2.81 -12.94 7.08
C ARG A 51 -3.86 -12.39 8.00
N PHE A 52 -5.10 -12.69 7.67
CA PHE A 52 -6.27 -12.55 8.52
C PHE A 52 -6.67 -13.94 8.99
N ASN A 53 -6.81 -14.14 10.29
CA ASN A 53 -7.23 -15.41 10.87
C ASN A 53 -8.47 -15.17 11.73
N HIS A 54 -9.62 -15.66 11.27
CA HIS A 54 -10.90 -15.58 11.99
C HIS A 54 -11.25 -14.18 12.49
N VAL A 55 -11.12 -13.16 11.60
CA VAL A 55 -11.28 -11.75 11.98
C VAL A 55 -12.75 -11.36 12.02
N ASP A 56 -13.16 -10.83 13.18
CA ASP A 56 -14.44 -10.18 13.42
C ASP A 56 -14.23 -8.67 13.60
N PHE A 57 -15.12 -7.87 13.00
CA PHE A 57 -15.03 -6.43 13.09
C PHE A 57 -16.37 -5.72 12.97
N SER A 58 -16.54 -4.66 13.77
CA SER A 58 -17.66 -3.69 13.72
C SER A 58 -17.15 -2.26 13.82
N TYR A 59 -17.72 -1.35 13.03
CA TYR A 59 -17.46 0.10 13.24
C TYR A 59 -18.24 0.64 14.44
N VAL A 60 -19.40 0.03 14.71
CA VAL A 60 -20.27 0.40 15.83
C VAL A 60 -20.62 -0.91 16.56
N PRO A 61 -20.56 -0.92 17.91
CA PRO A 61 -20.91 -2.11 18.69
C PRO A 61 -22.27 -2.70 18.29
N GLY A 62 -22.30 -4.01 18.09
CA GLY A 62 -23.51 -4.76 17.71
C GLY A 62 -23.83 -4.78 16.21
N LYS A 63 -23.13 -3.99 15.37
CA LYS A 63 -23.29 -4.05 13.91
C LYS A 63 -22.04 -4.64 13.26
N ARG A 64 -21.98 -5.98 13.24
CA ARG A 64 -20.83 -6.71 12.69
C ARG A 64 -20.74 -6.52 11.18
N ILE A 65 -19.61 -6.01 10.71
CA ILE A 65 -19.29 -5.77 9.30
C ILE A 65 -18.49 -6.93 8.71
N LEU A 66 -17.48 -7.44 9.45
CA LEU A 66 -16.77 -8.65 9.07
C LEU A 66 -17.05 -9.75 10.09
N LYS A 67 -17.24 -10.98 9.58
CA LYS A 67 -17.65 -12.14 10.36
C LYS A 67 -16.76 -13.31 9.97
N ASP A 68 -15.89 -13.72 10.88
CA ASP A 68 -15.00 -14.88 10.71
C ASP A 68 -14.17 -14.85 9.42
N VAL A 69 -13.61 -13.67 9.09
CA VAL A 69 -12.88 -13.47 7.84
C VAL A 69 -11.46 -14.02 7.96
N SER A 70 -11.11 -14.99 7.11
CA SER A 70 -9.77 -15.55 7.00
C SER A 70 -9.27 -15.40 5.57
N VAL A 71 -8.24 -14.55 5.37
CA VAL A 71 -7.58 -14.28 4.08
C VAL A 71 -6.08 -14.26 4.30
N TYR A 72 -5.33 -14.76 3.35
CA TYR A 72 -3.87 -14.68 3.38
C TYR A 72 -3.32 -14.38 2.00
N ALA A 73 -2.30 -13.53 1.97
CA ALA A 73 -1.47 -13.25 0.83
C ALA A 73 -0.03 -13.65 1.17
N ASN A 74 0.56 -14.48 0.35
CA ASN A 74 1.99 -14.74 0.41
C ASN A 74 2.76 -13.59 -0.27
N PRO A 75 4.06 -13.42 0.03
CA PRO A 75 4.88 -12.41 -0.62
C PRO A 75 4.76 -12.45 -2.14
N GLY A 76 4.55 -11.28 -2.74
CA GLY A 76 4.42 -11.15 -4.20
C GLY A 76 3.07 -11.58 -4.78
N GLN A 77 2.10 -12.03 -3.98
CA GLN A 77 0.78 -12.40 -4.46
C GLN A 77 -0.14 -11.19 -4.62
N LYS A 78 -0.97 -11.24 -5.66
CA LYS A 78 -2.06 -10.30 -5.92
C LYS A 78 -3.38 -10.94 -5.54
N ILE A 79 -4.06 -10.35 -4.56
CA ILE A 79 -5.37 -10.76 -4.07
C ILE A 79 -6.42 -9.75 -4.54
N ALA A 80 -7.39 -10.18 -5.31
CA ALA A 80 -8.52 -9.37 -5.74
C ALA A 80 -9.74 -9.59 -4.84
N PHE A 81 -10.25 -8.52 -4.26
CA PHE A 81 -11.52 -8.53 -3.55
C PHE A 81 -12.64 -8.13 -4.50
N VAL A 82 -13.66 -8.99 -4.61
CA VAL A 82 -14.88 -8.74 -5.38
C VAL A 82 -16.10 -8.93 -4.49
N GLY A 83 -17.22 -8.34 -4.86
CA GLY A 83 -18.46 -8.42 -4.10
C GLY A 83 -19.28 -7.14 -4.19
N SER A 84 -20.49 -7.14 -3.65
CA SER A 84 -21.40 -6.00 -3.68
C SER A 84 -20.86 -4.78 -2.92
N THR A 85 -21.42 -3.62 -3.18
CA THR A 85 -21.12 -2.40 -2.40
C THR A 85 -21.56 -2.63 -0.96
N GLY A 86 -20.68 -2.31 -0.01
CA GLY A 86 -20.96 -2.53 1.42
C GLY A 86 -20.67 -3.96 1.91
N ALA A 87 -20.19 -4.87 1.06
CA ALA A 87 -19.86 -6.26 1.44
C ALA A 87 -18.71 -6.38 2.46
N GLY A 88 -17.89 -5.33 2.66
CA GLY A 88 -16.77 -5.33 3.59
C GLY A 88 -15.38 -5.21 2.95
N LYS A 89 -15.27 -5.07 1.62
CA LYS A 89 -13.99 -4.99 0.90
C LYS A 89 -13.08 -3.87 1.42
N THR A 90 -13.58 -2.64 1.48
CA THR A 90 -12.86 -1.47 2.01
C THR A 90 -12.55 -1.63 3.51
N THR A 91 -13.38 -2.35 4.25
CA THR A 91 -13.12 -2.63 5.66
C THR A 91 -11.87 -3.48 5.83
N ILE A 92 -11.66 -4.51 4.99
CA ILE A 92 -10.45 -5.34 5.02
C ILE A 92 -9.21 -4.46 4.78
N THR A 93 -9.22 -3.60 3.76
CA THR A 93 -8.09 -2.72 3.46
C THR A 93 -7.83 -1.72 4.59
N ASN A 94 -8.86 -1.20 5.23
CA ASN A 94 -8.74 -0.35 6.42
C ASN A 94 -8.09 -1.07 7.61
N LEU A 95 -8.39 -2.34 7.78
CA LEU A 95 -7.80 -3.16 8.85
C LEU A 95 -6.34 -3.54 8.56
N ILE A 96 -5.96 -3.74 7.29
CA ILE A 96 -4.54 -3.92 6.91
C ILE A 96 -3.74 -2.67 7.31
N ASN A 97 -4.27 -1.47 7.06
CA ASN A 97 -3.66 -0.19 7.46
C ASN A 97 -3.75 0.08 8.97
N ARG A 98 -4.44 -0.79 9.72
CA ARG A 98 -4.71 -0.61 11.13
C ARG A 98 -5.31 0.76 11.47
N PHE A 99 -6.28 1.22 10.64
CA PHE A 99 -7.07 2.40 10.96
C PHE A 99 -8.05 2.14 12.09
N TYR A 100 -8.42 0.86 12.27
CA TYR A 100 -9.28 0.37 13.32
C TYR A 100 -8.68 -0.88 13.97
N GLU A 101 -9.06 -1.15 15.21
CA GLU A 101 -8.69 -2.38 15.92
C GLU A 101 -9.79 -3.43 15.74
N ILE A 102 -9.40 -4.70 15.59
CA ILE A 102 -10.33 -5.82 15.43
C ILE A 102 -10.93 -6.25 16.78
N GLU A 103 -12.16 -6.78 16.73
CA GLU A 103 -12.87 -7.31 17.92
C GLU A 103 -12.46 -8.75 18.22
N GLY A 104 -12.21 -9.57 17.21
CA GLY A 104 -11.81 -10.97 17.33
C GLY A 104 -10.87 -11.39 16.23
N GLY A 105 -10.17 -12.50 16.44
CA GLY A 105 -9.21 -13.02 15.48
C GLY A 105 -7.83 -12.39 15.58
N LEU A 106 -7.03 -12.55 14.52
CA LEU A 106 -5.64 -12.11 14.46
C LEU A 106 -5.31 -11.62 13.05
N ILE A 107 -4.64 -10.48 12.95
CA ILE A 107 -4.03 -10.02 11.70
C ILE A 107 -2.51 -10.04 11.89
N THR A 108 -1.80 -10.73 10.99
CA THR A 108 -0.35 -10.79 11.02
C THR A 108 0.27 -10.19 9.77
N TYR A 109 1.45 -9.58 9.95
CA TYR A 109 2.33 -9.11 8.89
C TYR A 109 3.69 -9.80 9.06
N ASP A 110 4.09 -10.60 8.09
CA ASP A 110 5.25 -11.51 8.15
C ASP A 110 5.28 -12.40 9.41
N GLY A 111 4.09 -12.87 9.83
CA GLY A 111 3.91 -13.70 11.02
C GLY A 111 3.81 -12.94 12.34
N LEU A 112 4.01 -11.63 12.34
CA LEU A 112 3.93 -10.78 13.53
C LEU A 112 2.55 -10.17 13.67
N ASP A 113 1.99 -10.17 14.89
CA ASP A 113 0.73 -9.47 15.16
C ASP A 113 0.87 -7.99 14.83
N VAL A 114 0.02 -7.47 13.96
CA VAL A 114 0.04 -6.05 13.59
C VAL A 114 -0.15 -5.11 14.78
N LYS A 115 -0.75 -5.59 15.89
CA LYS A 115 -0.88 -4.84 17.14
C LYS A 115 0.45 -4.61 17.85
N ALA A 116 1.41 -5.50 17.66
CA ALA A 116 2.76 -5.37 18.23
C ALA A 116 3.65 -4.40 17.44
N ILE A 117 3.25 -4.02 16.22
CA ILE A 117 4.02 -3.13 15.35
C ILE A 117 3.61 -1.68 15.62
N ARG A 118 4.55 -0.74 15.63
CA ARG A 118 4.21 0.68 15.70
C ARG A 118 3.37 1.06 14.47
N LYS A 119 2.26 1.76 14.70
CA LYS A 119 1.30 2.15 13.64
C LYS A 119 1.96 2.94 12.51
N ASP A 120 2.84 3.87 12.85
CA ASP A 120 3.52 4.72 11.87
C ASP A 120 4.48 3.91 11.00
N ASP A 121 5.18 2.94 11.59
CA ASP A 121 6.09 2.06 10.87
C ASP A 121 5.31 1.10 9.96
N LEU A 122 4.23 0.50 10.47
CA LEU A 122 3.34 -0.34 9.67
C LEU A 122 2.83 0.41 8.45
N ARG A 123 2.26 1.60 8.65
CA ARG A 123 1.68 2.42 7.57
C ARG A 123 2.72 2.88 6.56
N ARG A 124 3.95 3.18 6.99
CA ARG A 124 5.04 3.51 6.06
C ARG A 124 5.45 2.36 5.17
N SER A 125 5.26 1.12 5.62
CA SER A 125 5.55 -0.10 4.83
C SER A 125 4.43 -0.49 3.88
N LEU A 126 3.27 0.17 3.97
CA LEU A 126 2.11 -0.06 3.13
C LEU A 126 1.92 1.10 2.16
N GLY A 127 1.84 0.78 0.88
CA GLY A 127 1.45 1.77 -0.13
C GLY A 127 -0.05 1.70 -0.39
N ALA A 128 -0.66 2.84 -0.65
CA ALA A 128 -2.07 2.89 -1.01
C ALA A 128 -2.29 3.80 -2.23
N VAL A 129 -3.05 3.31 -3.20
CA VAL A 129 -3.63 4.12 -4.28
C VAL A 129 -5.13 3.95 -4.20
N LEU A 130 -5.80 4.98 -3.70
CA LEU A 130 -7.24 4.99 -3.45
C LEU A 130 -7.98 5.68 -4.60
N GLN A 131 -9.27 5.43 -4.69
CA GLN A 131 -10.17 6.05 -5.66
C GLN A 131 -10.12 7.59 -5.58
N ASP A 132 -10.28 8.12 -4.37
CA ASP A 132 -10.21 9.54 -4.11
C ASP A 132 -8.75 9.94 -3.84
N THR A 133 -8.15 10.58 -4.83
CA THR A 133 -6.76 11.03 -4.74
C THR A 133 -6.70 12.44 -4.18
N HIS A 134 -6.15 12.56 -2.98
CA HIS A 134 -5.89 13.84 -2.35
C HIS A 134 -4.45 14.32 -2.61
N LEU A 135 -4.36 15.55 -3.08
CA LEU A 135 -3.11 16.27 -3.26
C LEU A 135 -3.09 17.49 -2.34
N PHE A 136 -1.90 17.80 -1.81
CA PHE A 136 -1.79 19.01 -0.98
C PHE A 136 -1.27 20.18 -1.77
N THR A 137 -1.52 21.36 -1.25
CA THR A 137 -0.93 22.60 -1.75
C THR A 137 0.58 22.53 -1.64
N GLY A 138 1.27 22.64 -2.77
CA GLY A 138 2.71 22.49 -2.90
C GLY A 138 3.06 22.19 -4.35
N THR A 139 4.33 21.96 -4.66
CA THR A 139 4.72 21.60 -6.01
C THR A 139 4.31 20.16 -6.38
N ILE A 140 4.29 19.83 -7.66
CA ILE A 140 4.14 18.43 -8.11
C ILE A 140 5.26 17.56 -7.53
N MET A 141 6.49 18.09 -7.49
CA MET A 141 7.63 17.40 -6.88
C MET A 141 7.39 17.08 -5.42
N ASP A 142 6.89 18.03 -4.62
CA ASP A 142 6.57 17.83 -3.21
C ASP A 142 5.49 16.78 -3.02
N ASN A 143 4.45 16.80 -3.87
CA ASN A 143 3.38 15.82 -3.84
C ASN A 143 3.86 14.39 -4.14
N ILE A 144 4.83 14.21 -5.04
CA ILE A 144 5.45 12.90 -5.29
C ILE A 144 6.34 12.51 -4.11
N ARG A 145 7.23 13.41 -3.66
CA ARG A 145 8.19 13.19 -2.56
C ARG A 145 7.50 12.88 -1.24
N TYR A 146 6.24 13.25 -1.06
CA TYR A 146 5.48 12.90 0.13
C TYR A 146 5.41 11.38 0.37
N GLY A 147 5.53 10.57 -0.66
CA GLY A 147 5.62 9.11 -0.51
C GLY A 147 6.88 8.68 0.26
N ARG A 148 7.99 9.44 0.11
CA ARG A 148 9.24 9.26 0.83
C ARG A 148 9.98 10.59 0.90
N LEU A 149 9.96 11.21 2.07
CA LEU A 149 10.42 12.59 2.27
C LEU A 149 11.92 12.81 2.00
N ASP A 150 12.73 11.79 2.13
CA ASP A 150 14.17 11.79 1.85
C ASP A 150 14.54 11.40 0.40
N ALA A 151 13.52 11.21 -0.47
CA ALA A 151 13.75 10.91 -1.87
C ALA A 151 14.42 12.09 -2.61
N THR A 152 15.41 11.77 -3.45
CA THR A 152 16.02 12.78 -4.33
C THR A 152 15.09 13.18 -5.47
N ASP A 153 15.40 14.27 -6.15
CA ASP A 153 14.66 14.71 -7.34
C ASP A 153 14.67 13.64 -8.43
N GLU A 154 15.83 12.99 -8.63
CA GLU A 154 16.01 11.93 -9.61
C GLU A 154 15.13 10.71 -9.31
N GLU A 155 15.03 10.32 -8.03
CA GLU A 155 14.15 9.23 -7.59
C GLU A 155 12.66 9.57 -7.80
N CYS A 156 12.27 10.80 -7.48
CA CYS A 156 10.92 11.29 -7.74
C CYS A 156 10.58 11.32 -9.24
N ILE A 157 11.53 11.74 -10.08
CA ILE A 157 11.38 11.74 -11.54
C ILE A 157 11.31 10.31 -12.08
N ALA A 158 12.12 9.39 -11.56
CA ALA A 158 12.07 7.98 -11.92
C ALA A 158 10.70 7.36 -11.57
N ALA A 159 10.20 7.64 -10.36
CA ALA A 159 8.86 7.22 -9.94
C ALA A 159 7.75 7.79 -10.83
N ALA A 160 7.85 9.06 -11.22
CA ALA A 160 6.89 9.68 -12.15
C ALA A 160 6.95 9.06 -13.56
N LYS A 161 8.12 8.64 -14.04
CA LYS A 161 8.26 7.90 -15.30
C LYS A 161 7.60 6.52 -15.21
N SER A 162 7.86 5.78 -14.16
CA SER A 162 7.26 4.48 -13.86
C SER A 162 5.73 4.55 -13.80
N ALA A 163 5.19 5.61 -13.17
CA ALA A 163 3.78 5.89 -13.06
C ALA A 163 3.13 6.45 -14.35
N ASN A 164 3.89 6.65 -15.44
CA ASN A 164 3.45 7.35 -16.66
C ASN A 164 3.01 8.83 -16.45
N ALA A 165 3.42 9.45 -15.35
CA ALA A 165 3.11 10.84 -15.02
C ALA A 165 4.06 11.85 -15.69
N HIS A 166 5.31 11.45 -15.92
CA HIS A 166 6.38 12.34 -16.43
C HIS A 166 5.99 13.11 -17.69
N SER A 167 5.32 12.45 -18.63
CA SER A 167 4.98 13.05 -19.92
C SER A 167 4.01 14.24 -19.81
N PHE A 168 3.02 14.18 -18.91
CA PHE A 168 2.12 15.32 -18.71
C PHE A 168 2.80 16.41 -17.87
N ILE A 169 3.58 16.02 -16.83
CA ILE A 169 4.28 16.98 -15.97
C ILE A 169 5.18 17.88 -16.79
N ARG A 170 5.95 17.33 -17.72
CA ARG A 170 6.83 18.11 -18.61
C ARG A 170 6.11 19.10 -19.53
N ARG A 171 4.82 18.94 -19.78
CA ARG A 171 4.00 19.85 -20.60
C ARG A 171 3.42 21.01 -19.81
N LEU A 172 3.48 20.95 -18.49
CA LEU A 172 3.06 22.05 -17.63
C LEU A 172 4.11 23.18 -17.70
N PRO A 173 3.70 24.45 -17.57
CA PRO A 173 4.60 25.59 -17.71
C PRO A 173 5.85 25.50 -16.82
N ASP A 174 5.68 25.09 -15.57
CA ASP A 174 6.75 24.98 -14.57
C ASP A 174 7.17 23.52 -14.31
N GLY A 175 6.70 22.55 -15.11
CA GLY A 175 7.04 21.15 -14.99
C GLY A 175 6.79 20.62 -13.58
N TYR A 176 7.82 20.03 -12.96
CA TYR A 176 7.73 19.50 -11.59
C TYR A 176 7.56 20.58 -10.51
N ASN A 177 7.89 21.84 -10.81
CA ASN A 177 7.70 22.98 -9.92
C ASN A 177 6.31 23.60 -10.03
N THR A 178 5.45 23.07 -10.90
CA THR A 178 4.05 23.52 -11.01
C THR A 178 3.35 23.38 -9.67
N MET A 179 2.75 24.46 -9.20
CA MET A 179 1.99 24.48 -7.96
C MET A 179 0.67 23.73 -8.10
N VAL A 180 0.39 22.84 -7.19
CA VAL A 180 -0.88 22.17 -6.99
C VAL A 180 -1.68 22.95 -5.95
N THR A 181 -2.92 23.28 -6.28
CA THR A 181 -3.80 24.10 -5.44
C THR A 181 -5.13 23.39 -5.21
N GLY A 182 -5.77 23.65 -4.08
CA GLY A 182 -7.14 23.22 -3.82
C GLY A 182 -7.38 21.72 -4.09
N ASP A 183 -6.60 20.83 -3.45
CA ASP A 183 -6.70 19.38 -3.63
C ASP A 183 -6.49 18.92 -5.10
N GLY A 184 -5.67 19.66 -5.84
CA GLY A 184 -5.40 19.37 -7.25
C GLY A 184 -6.46 19.87 -8.21
N ALA A 185 -7.22 20.92 -7.86
CA ALA A 185 -8.28 21.49 -8.67
C ALA A 185 -7.79 21.95 -10.05
N ASN A 186 -6.50 22.30 -10.19
CA ASN A 186 -5.86 22.66 -11.44
C ASN A 186 -5.39 21.46 -12.29
N LEU A 187 -5.66 20.23 -11.87
CA LEU A 187 -5.30 18.99 -12.56
C LEU A 187 -6.55 18.17 -12.88
N SER A 188 -6.52 17.44 -13.99
CA SER A 188 -7.58 16.47 -14.28
C SER A 188 -7.57 15.31 -13.29
N GLN A 189 -8.66 14.58 -13.16
CA GLN A 189 -8.76 13.40 -12.30
C GLN A 189 -7.69 12.36 -12.65
N GLY A 190 -7.48 12.09 -13.94
CA GLY A 190 -6.45 11.15 -14.39
C GLY A 190 -5.03 11.62 -14.03
N GLN A 191 -4.73 12.91 -14.15
CA GLN A 191 -3.43 13.47 -13.74
C GLN A 191 -3.21 13.34 -12.25
N ARG A 192 -4.23 13.60 -11.41
CA ARG A 192 -4.15 13.38 -9.95
C ARG A 192 -3.87 11.91 -9.63
N GLN A 193 -4.53 10.99 -10.32
CA GLN A 193 -4.32 9.56 -10.12
C GLN A 193 -2.92 9.09 -10.53
N LEU A 194 -2.37 9.59 -11.65
CA LEU A 194 -0.99 9.32 -12.04
C LEU A 194 0.01 9.85 -11.00
N LEU A 195 -0.26 10.99 -10.36
CA LEU A 195 0.58 11.50 -9.26
C LEU A 195 0.46 10.63 -8.00
N ALA A 196 -0.71 10.10 -7.68
CA ALA A 196 -0.86 9.15 -6.56
C ALA A 196 -0.07 7.86 -6.80
N ILE A 197 -0.05 7.34 -8.04
CA ILE A 197 0.76 6.19 -8.41
C ILE A 197 2.26 6.52 -8.26
N ALA A 198 2.70 7.70 -8.72
CA ALA A 198 4.09 8.15 -8.57
C ALA A 198 4.49 8.30 -7.09
N ARG A 199 3.61 8.83 -6.26
CA ARG A 199 3.78 8.91 -4.80
C ARG A 199 3.96 7.52 -4.17
N ALA A 200 3.15 6.55 -4.57
CA ALA A 200 3.28 5.18 -4.10
C ALA A 200 4.56 4.51 -4.63
N ALA A 201 4.95 4.79 -5.88
CA ALA A 201 6.16 4.24 -6.49
C ALA A 201 7.44 4.73 -5.80
N VAL A 202 7.52 6.02 -5.42
CA VAL A 202 8.70 6.56 -4.72
C VAL A 202 8.83 6.03 -3.29
N ALA A 203 7.70 5.69 -2.66
CA ALA A 203 7.68 5.04 -1.34
C ALA A 203 8.23 3.62 -1.40
N ASP A 204 8.05 2.92 -2.52
CA ASP A 204 8.52 1.56 -2.80
C ASP A 204 8.18 0.57 -1.67
N PRO A 205 6.90 0.42 -1.29
CA PRO A 205 6.49 -0.46 -0.20
C PRO A 205 6.39 -1.92 -0.67
N PRO A 206 6.64 -2.91 0.20
CA PRO A 206 6.49 -4.33 -0.14
C PRO A 206 5.03 -4.79 -0.26
N VAL A 207 4.10 -4.04 0.31
CA VAL A 207 2.65 -4.32 0.25
C VAL A 207 1.90 -3.13 -0.29
N MET A 208 1.01 -3.36 -1.25
CA MET A 208 0.18 -2.35 -1.89
C MET A 208 -1.30 -2.61 -1.64
N ILE A 209 -2.04 -1.54 -1.41
CA ILE A 209 -3.50 -1.53 -1.33
C ILE A 209 -4.03 -0.64 -2.46
N LEU A 210 -4.83 -1.20 -3.33
CA LEU A 210 -5.33 -0.51 -4.52
C LEU A 210 -6.85 -0.54 -4.56
N ASP A 211 -7.46 0.63 -4.86
CA ASP A 211 -8.89 0.74 -5.13
C ASP A 211 -9.09 1.24 -6.56
N GLU A 212 -9.66 0.41 -7.42
CA GLU A 212 -9.72 0.61 -8.87
C GLU A 212 -10.92 1.43 -9.37
N ALA A 213 -11.56 2.22 -8.60
CA ALA A 213 -12.67 3.02 -9.13
C ALA A 213 -12.17 4.09 -10.10
N THR A 214 -12.53 3.96 -11.36
CA THR A 214 -12.16 4.86 -12.48
C THR A 214 -13.39 5.32 -13.25
N SER A 215 -14.36 5.89 -12.59
CA SER A 215 -15.44 6.57 -13.25
C SER A 215 -14.97 7.94 -13.77
N SER A 216 -15.19 8.25 -15.04
CA SER A 216 -15.01 9.58 -15.66
C SER A 216 -13.58 9.96 -16.09
N ILE A 217 -12.73 8.99 -16.47
CA ILE A 217 -11.42 9.23 -17.06
C ILE A 217 -11.47 8.85 -18.55
N ASP A 218 -10.83 9.66 -19.40
CA ASP A 218 -10.73 9.34 -20.82
C ASP A 218 -9.90 8.06 -21.07
N THR A 219 -10.23 7.32 -22.12
CA THR A 219 -9.64 6.01 -22.43
C THR A 219 -8.11 6.02 -22.53
N ARG A 220 -7.53 7.12 -23.06
CA ARG A 220 -6.07 7.21 -23.21
C ARG A 220 -5.38 7.35 -21.87
N THR A 221 -5.89 8.24 -21.02
CA THR A 221 -5.36 8.43 -19.66
C THR A 221 -5.60 7.17 -18.81
N GLU A 222 -6.74 6.52 -18.97
CA GLU A 222 -7.05 5.25 -18.33
C GLU A 222 -6.01 4.18 -18.66
N ALA A 223 -5.60 4.04 -19.92
CA ALA A 223 -4.55 3.10 -20.33
C ALA A 223 -3.19 3.43 -19.67
N LEU A 224 -2.84 4.71 -19.51
CA LEU A 224 -1.62 5.13 -18.81
C LEU A 224 -1.67 4.80 -17.33
N ILE A 225 -2.81 5.01 -16.67
CA ILE A 225 -3.04 4.66 -15.28
C ILE A 225 -2.89 3.16 -15.09
N GLN A 226 -3.56 2.36 -15.94
CA GLN A 226 -3.47 0.90 -15.86
C GLN A 226 -2.02 0.41 -15.99
N LYS A 227 -1.28 0.92 -16.97
CA LYS A 227 0.12 0.57 -17.15
C LYS A 227 0.98 0.98 -15.95
N GLY A 228 0.75 2.16 -15.37
CA GLY A 228 1.45 2.60 -14.16
C GLY A 228 1.11 1.72 -12.95
N MET A 229 -0.15 1.33 -12.80
CA MET A 229 -0.59 0.39 -11.76
C MET A 229 0.04 -0.99 -11.94
N ASP A 230 0.07 -1.53 -13.16
CA ASP A 230 0.69 -2.83 -13.45
C ASP A 230 2.18 -2.82 -13.05
N THR A 231 2.92 -1.78 -13.45
CA THR A 231 4.32 -1.61 -13.04
C THR A 231 4.48 -1.49 -11.52
N LEU A 232 3.57 -0.75 -10.87
CA LEU A 232 3.61 -0.59 -9.41
C LEU A 232 3.34 -1.90 -8.66
N MET A 233 2.57 -2.81 -9.25
CA MET A 233 2.22 -4.11 -8.64
C MET A 233 3.33 -5.15 -8.76
N GLU A 234 4.28 -5.00 -9.69
CA GLU A 234 5.32 -6.00 -9.93
C GLU A 234 6.17 -6.26 -8.69
N GLY A 235 6.34 -7.53 -8.34
CA GLY A 235 7.18 -7.99 -7.23
C GLY A 235 6.63 -7.69 -5.82
N ARG A 236 5.43 -7.13 -5.70
CA ARG A 236 4.82 -6.75 -4.42
C ARG A 236 3.63 -7.62 -4.07
N THR A 237 3.35 -7.71 -2.78
CA THR A 237 2.07 -8.24 -2.32
C THR A 237 0.99 -7.17 -2.52
N VAL A 238 -0.09 -7.52 -3.20
CA VAL A 238 -1.11 -6.56 -3.61
C VAL A 238 -2.50 -6.99 -3.14
N PHE A 239 -3.19 -6.10 -2.47
CA PHE A 239 -4.61 -6.21 -2.20
C PHE A 239 -5.35 -5.20 -3.06
N VAL A 240 -6.21 -5.68 -3.95
CA VAL A 240 -6.94 -4.80 -4.87
C VAL A 240 -8.45 -4.97 -4.69
N ILE A 241 -9.16 -3.84 -4.51
CA ILE A 241 -10.61 -3.80 -4.64
C ILE A 241 -10.89 -3.70 -6.13
N ALA A 242 -11.26 -4.84 -6.73
CA ALA A 242 -11.35 -4.98 -8.16
C ALA A 242 -12.73 -4.57 -8.67
N HIS A 243 -12.74 -3.61 -9.59
CA HIS A 243 -13.92 -3.18 -10.34
C HIS A 243 -13.84 -3.55 -11.83
N ARG A 244 -12.68 -4.08 -12.27
CA ARG A 244 -12.42 -4.46 -13.66
C ARG A 244 -12.16 -5.96 -13.78
N LEU A 245 -12.72 -6.54 -14.83
CA LEU A 245 -12.52 -7.97 -15.12
C LEU A 245 -11.05 -8.32 -15.41
N SER A 246 -10.29 -7.39 -16.03
CA SER A 246 -8.85 -7.59 -16.30
C SER A 246 -8.05 -7.76 -15.03
N THR A 247 -8.31 -6.97 -13.99
CA THR A 247 -7.64 -7.06 -12.69
C THR A 247 -7.95 -8.38 -12.00
N VAL A 248 -9.22 -8.79 -12.04
CA VAL A 248 -9.64 -10.09 -11.48
C VAL A 248 -8.91 -11.23 -12.16
N ARG A 249 -8.85 -11.24 -13.50
CA ARG A 249 -8.16 -12.29 -14.28
C ARG A 249 -6.67 -12.40 -14.01
N ASN A 250 -6.02 -11.27 -13.75
CA ASN A 250 -4.57 -11.21 -13.52
C ASN A 250 -4.21 -11.32 -12.03
N SER A 251 -5.13 -11.76 -11.17
CA SER A 251 -4.87 -11.97 -9.75
C SER A 251 -4.51 -13.43 -9.44
N ASN A 252 -3.66 -13.63 -8.43
CA ASN A 252 -3.29 -14.96 -7.97
C ASN A 252 -4.41 -15.61 -7.15
N CYS A 253 -5.26 -14.79 -6.53
CA CYS A 253 -6.42 -15.26 -5.79
C CYS A 253 -7.53 -14.22 -5.90
N ILE A 254 -8.74 -14.69 -6.10
CA ILE A 254 -9.96 -13.89 -6.09
C ILE A 254 -10.73 -14.26 -4.83
N VAL A 255 -11.07 -13.28 -4.02
CA VAL A 255 -11.84 -13.45 -2.78
C VAL A 255 -13.19 -12.79 -2.97
N VAL A 256 -14.24 -13.59 -3.01
CA VAL A 256 -15.62 -13.10 -3.09
C VAL A 256 -16.13 -12.83 -1.69
N ILE A 257 -16.54 -11.59 -1.44
CA ILE A 257 -17.03 -11.14 -0.14
C ILE A 257 -18.48 -10.71 -0.28
N GLU A 258 -19.35 -11.31 0.51
CA GLU A 258 -20.76 -10.92 0.62
C GLU A 258 -21.19 -10.89 2.09
N HIS A 259 -21.94 -9.87 2.47
CA HIS A 259 -22.47 -9.71 3.83
C HIS A 259 -21.44 -9.82 4.96
N GLY A 260 -20.17 -9.43 4.66
CA GLY A 260 -19.06 -9.47 5.61
C GLY A 260 -18.43 -10.85 5.81
N GLN A 261 -18.72 -11.80 4.94
CA GLN A 261 -18.17 -13.15 4.94
C GLN A 261 -17.48 -13.45 3.61
N ILE A 262 -16.55 -14.39 3.64
CA ILE A 262 -15.96 -14.92 2.41
C ILE A 262 -16.84 -16.06 1.91
N GLU A 263 -17.46 -15.84 0.76
CA GLU A 263 -18.28 -16.85 0.10
C GLU A 263 -17.41 -17.83 -0.70
N GLU A 264 -16.40 -17.31 -1.39
CA GLU A 264 -15.58 -18.11 -2.29
C GLU A 264 -14.15 -17.58 -2.38
N LYS A 265 -13.20 -18.49 -2.58
CA LYS A 265 -11.81 -18.20 -2.92
C LYS A 265 -11.44 -18.98 -4.16
N LEU A 266 -11.07 -18.29 -5.22
CA LEU A 266 -10.63 -18.84 -6.50
C LEU A 266 -9.14 -18.52 -6.68
N SER A 267 -8.32 -19.53 -6.94
CA SER A 267 -6.86 -19.42 -7.13
C SER A 267 -6.44 -20.00 -8.48
#